data_320b136db535e00ffb8e77f5a13010de
#
_entry.id   320b136db535e00ffb8e77f5a13010de
#
_cell.length_a   1.000
_cell.length_b   1.000
_cell.length_c   1.000
_cell.angle_alpha   90.00
_cell.angle_beta   90.00
_cell.angle_gamma   90.00
#
_symmetry.space_group_name_H-M   'P 1'
#
loop_
_entity.id
_entity.type
_entity.pdbx_description
1 polymer ?
#
loop_
_entity_poly.entity_id
_entity_poly.type
_entity_poly.pdbx_seq_one_letter_code
_entity_poly.pdbx_strand_id
1 'polypeptide(L)'
;MATYKVRGTAHNIIYPYRTESGQVKQQWETYTTALEAKQRKAYIDYLQENRMRTDIYRAAMEYRRQRAVEKAVSEQFQRPTALVEPPKGTNDDNMGKTYREFAEKWLPFHARKERFSPNSFDSYRSNLDNHILPFFGDRIMSSITAEDIDDFMDYLSLKPCKGPKSYGKLPGQIPTLSSSSVKKVYTVLTSGFETALKWHYIAAIPVTSAPAEKTAKRRAWDMARVREVMESIKEDRILHLAVHLAFVCSLRAGEVAGIDQKTIDFRDGSLWIVHQVQRVSDRSLGVLPKNEIVRVFPKQIPTSKSSLILKGPKTEESQRKQYLTRPLLQEIQARMAEIEEHKAFFQEEYHDYGLLLCHPDGRPLDPKCLEDAFKLHQIQIGIPEAEQVDIQGLRKSGQMHKVRLTKNDYQLVAESAGQSPEVLMHNYNEALDSEKRALSRLVEGSFYPDLEPSTSSDGANDVSSLLERIQKNPDLRRQLVESLLLGAVGA
;
A
#
# COMPACT_ATOMS: atom_id res chain seq x y z
N MET A 1 37.73 -1.64 7.47
CA MET A 1 36.71 -0.75 6.90
C MET A 1 36.74 -0.82 5.39
N ALA A 2 35.59 -0.67 4.72
CA ALA A 2 35.52 -0.64 3.27
C ALA A 2 36.11 0.68 2.74
N THR A 3 36.79 0.61 1.60
CA THR A 3 37.40 1.79 0.94
C THR A 3 36.50 2.24 -0.22
N TYR A 4 36.24 3.54 -0.30
CA TYR A 4 35.51 4.15 -1.41
C TYR A 4 36.48 4.82 -2.38
N LYS A 5 36.36 4.54 -3.69
CA LYS A 5 37.19 5.14 -4.76
C LYS A 5 36.33 5.49 -5.97
N VAL A 6 36.59 6.62 -6.59
CA VAL A 6 35.98 7.07 -7.85
C VAL A 6 36.93 6.85 -9.01
N ARG A 7 36.48 6.27 -10.10
CA ARG A 7 37.23 6.12 -11.36
C ARG A 7 36.32 6.51 -12.53
N GLY A 8 36.59 7.67 -13.13
CA GLY A 8 35.70 8.23 -14.15
C GLY A 8 34.31 8.51 -13.56
N THR A 9 33.28 7.99 -14.17
CA THR A 9 31.87 8.08 -13.69
C THR A 9 31.49 6.95 -12.72
N ALA A 10 32.38 5.99 -12.48
CA ALA A 10 32.09 4.82 -11.65
C ALA A 10 32.52 5.02 -10.18
N HIS A 11 31.66 4.67 -9.27
CA HIS A 11 31.85 4.73 -7.83
C HIS A 11 32.11 3.32 -7.28
N ASN A 12 33.30 3.08 -6.75
CA ASN A 12 33.75 1.75 -6.34
C ASN A 12 33.88 1.63 -4.84
N ILE A 13 33.47 0.48 -4.28
CA ILE A 13 33.76 0.07 -2.90
C ILE A 13 34.65 -1.17 -2.93
N ILE A 14 35.61 -1.21 -2.01
CA ILE A 14 36.58 -2.30 -1.91
C ILE A 14 36.64 -2.72 -0.46
N TYR A 15 36.43 -4.01 -0.19
CA TYR A 15 36.49 -4.54 1.17
C TYR A 15 36.98 -6.01 1.20
N PRO A 16 37.69 -6.41 2.28
CA PRO A 16 38.09 -7.80 2.47
C PRO A 16 36.92 -8.64 3.00
N TYR A 17 36.84 -9.90 2.56
CA TYR A 17 35.94 -10.92 3.10
C TYR A 17 36.69 -12.26 3.26
N ARG A 18 36.20 -13.14 4.16
CA ARG A 18 36.73 -14.50 4.30
C ARG A 18 35.83 -15.49 3.59
N THR A 19 36.44 -16.40 2.81
CA THR A 19 35.74 -17.52 2.17
C THR A 19 35.41 -18.59 3.23
N GLU A 20 34.57 -19.54 2.87
CA GLU A 20 34.27 -20.73 3.70
C GLU A 20 35.53 -21.54 4.05
N SER A 21 36.53 -21.56 3.16
CA SER A 21 37.84 -22.17 3.40
C SER A 21 38.79 -21.30 4.26
N GLY A 22 38.34 -20.16 4.79
CA GLY A 22 39.09 -19.27 5.67
C GLY A 22 40.05 -18.31 4.96
N GLN A 23 40.19 -18.37 3.64
CA GLN A 23 41.03 -17.45 2.88
C GLN A 23 40.47 -16.03 2.87
N VAL A 24 41.33 -15.02 2.97
CA VAL A 24 40.93 -13.60 2.85
C VAL A 24 41.02 -13.20 1.38
N LYS A 25 39.92 -12.74 0.83
CA LYS A 25 39.81 -12.18 -0.54
C LYS A 25 39.28 -10.76 -0.51
N GLN A 26 39.54 -9.96 -1.54
CA GLN A 26 38.97 -8.63 -1.72
C GLN A 26 37.77 -8.70 -2.67
N GLN A 27 36.69 -8.00 -2.28
CA GLN A 27 35.53 -7.74 -3.12
C GLN A 27 35.61 -6.32 -3.64
N TRP A 28 35.37 -6.17 -4.94
CA TRP A 28 35.19 -4.89 -5.63
C TRP A 28 33.74 -4.81 -6.08
N GLU A 29 33.06 -3.72 -5.69
CA GLU A 29 31.69 -3.44 -6.11
C GLU A 29 31.67 -2.08 -6.81
N THR A 30 30.99 -2.00 -7.96
CA THR A 30 30.93 -0.81 -8.81
C THR A 30 29.49 -0.31 -8.90
N TYR A 31 29.28 0.98 -8.67
CA TYR A 31 27.98 1.63 -8.68
C TYR A 31 27.97 2.81 -9.65
N THR A 32 26.80 3.13 -10.18
CA THR A 32 26.61 4.26 -11.10
C THR A 32 26.45 5.59 -10.36
N THR A 33 26.05 5.56 -9.09
CA THR A 33 25.85 6.78 -8.28
C THR A 33 26.71 6.77 -7.00
N ALA A 34 27.13 7.96 -6.59
CA ALA A 34 27.87 8.15 -5.34
C ALA A 34 27.01 7.77 -4.11
N LEU A 35 25.70 7.97 -4.18
CA LEU A 35 24.79 7.68 -3.06
C LEU A 35 24.72 6.18 -2.78
N GLU A 36 24.49 5.36 -3.83
CA GLU A 36 24.45 3.89 -3.71
C GLU A 36 25.77 3.35 -3.14
N ALA A 37 26.90 3.81 -3.68
CA ALA A 37 28.21 3.39 -3.22
C ALA A 37 28.45 3.76 -1.74
N LYS A 38 28.08 4.96 -1.29
CA LYS A 38 28.24 5.38 0.10
C LYS A 38 27.33 4.62 1.05
N GLN A 39 26.09 4.35 0.67
CA GLN A 39 25.15 3.53 1.45
C GLN A 39 25.69 2.09 1.60
N ARG A 40 26.17 1.50 0.52
CA ARG A 40 26.76 0.16 0.56
C ARG A 40 28.02 0.11 1.40
N LYS A 41 28.87 1.14 1.31
CA LYS A 41 30.05 1.27 2.17
C LYS A 41 29.67 1.28 3.65
N ALA A 42 28.70 2.09 4.04
CA ALA A 42 28.22 2.16 5.42
C ALA A 42 27.70 0.81 5.94
N TYR A 43 26.99 0.06 5.08
CA TYR A 43 26.53 -1.29 5.43
C TYR A 43 27.70 -2.26 5.65
N ILE A 44 28.68 -2.27 4.76
CA ILE A 44 29.85 -3.15 4.91
C ILE A 44 30.69 -2.75 6.13
N ASP A 45 30.88 -1.47 6.39
CA ASP A 45 31.58 -0.98 7.59
C ASP A 45 30.83 -1.43 8.85
N TYR A 46 29.51 -1.29 8.90
CA TYR A 46 28.68 -1.80 10.02
C TYR A 46 28.90 -3.31 10.27
N LEU A 47 28.88 -4.13 9.21
CA LEU A 47 29.14 -5.57 9.33
C LEU A 47 30.56 -5.86 9.85
N GLN A 48 31.55 -5.06 9.42
CA GLN A 48 32.94 -5.21 9.86
C GLN A 48 33.13 -4.81 11.32
N GLU A 49 32.52 -3.70 11.76
CA GLU A 49 32.56 -3.19 13.13
C GLU A 49 31.93 -4.19 14.11
N ASN A 50 30.80 -4.81 13.70
CA ASN A 50 30.11 -5.82 14.50
C ASN A 50 30.67 -7.24 14.32
N ARG A 51 31.79 -7.40 13.63
CA ARG A 51 32.48 -8.69 13.38
C ARG A 51 31.61 -9.77 12.73
N MET A 52 30.61 -9.38 11.95
CA MET A 52 29.65 -10.28 11.26
C MET A 52 30.24 -10.89 9.98
N ARG A 53 31.25 -11.76 10.15
CA ARG A 53 32.07 -12.31 9.05
C ARG A 53 31.25 -13.09 8.02
N THR A 54 30.27 -13.88 8.46
CA THR A 54 29.39 -14.65 7.58
C THR A 54 28.50 -13.74 6.72
N ASP A 55 28.04 -12.63 7.28
CA ASP A 55 27.18 -11.69 6.55
C ASP A 55 28.00 -10.87 5.55
N ILE A 56 29.27 -10.55 5.84
CA ILE A 56 30.17 -9.93 4.86
C ILE A 56 30.43 -10.87 3.68
N TYR A 57 30.64 -12.17 3.95
CA TYR A 57 30.78 -13.17 2.90
C TYR A 57 29.50 -13.27 2.05
N ARG A 58 28.33 -13.37 2.71
CA ARG A 58 27.02 -13.42 2.04
C ARG A 58 26.80 -12.18 1.18
N ALA A 59 27.08 -10.98 1.68
CA ALA A 59 26.97 -9.73 0.94
C ALA A 59 27.86 -9.69 -0.31
N ALA A 60 29.11 -10.22 -0.22
CA ALA A 60 30.00 -10.32 -1.35
C ALA A 60 29.50 -11.31 -2.41
N MET A 61 28.94 -12.45 -1.99
CA MET A 61 28.41 -13.46 -2.91
C MET A 61 27.12 -12.99 -3.59
N GLU A 62 26.26 -12.30 -2.86
CA GLU A 62 25.04 -11.70 -3.41
C GLU A 62 25.35 -10.67 -4.51
N TYR A 63 26.29 -9.77 -4.29
CA TYR A 63 26.75 -8.83 -5.32
C TYR A 63 27.29 -9.54 -6.57
N ARG A 64 28.12 -10.58 -6.38
CA ARG A 64 28.65 -11.36 -7.52
C ARG A 64 27.55 -12.05 -8.30
N ARG A 65 26.56 -12.64 -7.61
CA ARG A 65 25.41 -13.29 -8.24
C ARG A 65 24.60 -12.28 -9.06
N GLN A 66 24.33 -11.08 -8.50
CA GLN A 66 23.62 -10.01 -9.20
C GLN A 66 24.38 -9.57 -10.47
N ARG A 67 25.70 -9.39 -10.38
CA ARG A 67 26.54 -9.00 -11.52
C ARG A 67 26.64 -10.11 -12.57
N ALA A 68 26.67 -11.37 -12.17
CA ALA A 68 26.67 -12.48 -13.12
C ALA A 68 25.37 -12.53 -13.92
N VAL A 69 24.23 -12.28 -13.25
CA VAL A 69 22.92 -12.18 -13.90
C VAL A 69 22.87 -10.98 -14.85
N GLU A 70 23.29 -9.79 -14.40
CA GLU A 70 23.35 -8.59 -15.24
C GLU A 70 24.24 -8.81 -16.49
N LYS A 71 25.38 -9.49 -16.30
CA LYS A 71 26.31 -9.82 -17.40
C LYS A 71 25.69 -10.83 -18.36
N ALA A 72 25.10 -11.91 -17.86
CA ALA A 72 24.43 -12.93 -18.68
C ALA A 72 23.29 -12.32 -19.50
N VAL A 73 22.48 -11.44 -18.86
CA VAL A 73 21.43 -10.68 -19.53
C VAL A 73 22.02 -9.77 -20.60
N SER A 74 23.09 -9.00 -20.28
CA SER A 74 23.75 -8.12 -21.26
C SER A 74 24.37 -8.88 -22.43
N GLU A 75 24.99 -10.06 -22.19
CA GLU A 75 25.55 -10.91 -23.22
C GLU A 75 24.46 -11.56 -24.09
N GLN A 76 23.31 -11.90 -23.51
CA GLN A 76 22.14 -12.40 -24.23
C GLN A 76 21.54 -11.34 -25.16
N PHE A 77 21.55 -10.06 -24.70
CA PHE A 77 21.17 -8.90 -25.54
C PHE A 77 22.17 -8.57 -26.65
N GLN A 78 23.45 -8.92 -26.49
CA GLN A 78 24.48 -8.68 -27.50
C GLN A 78 24.61 -9.84 -28.51
N ARG A 79 23.97 -10.99 -28.29
CA ARG A 79 23.89 -12.03 -29.32
C ARG A 79 23.03 -11.48 -30.45
N PRO A 80 23.56 -11.38 -31.71
CA PRO A 80 22.73 -11.12 -32.87
C PRO A 80 21.68 -12.25 -32.89
N THR A 81 20.43 -11.91 -32.66
CA THR A 81 19.33 -12.86 -32.84
C THR A 81 19.43 -13.29 -34.31
N ALA A 82 19.82 -14.54 -34.55
CA ALA A 82 19.71 -15.10 -35.89
C ALA A 82 18.28 -14.79 -36.33
N LEU A 83 18.14 -14.04 -37.42
CA LEU A 83 16.86 -13.76 -38.03
C LEU A 83 16.24 -15.14 -38.34
N VAL A 84 15.40 -15.62 -37.46
CA VAL A 84 14.48 -16.72 -37.77
C VAL A 84 13.53 -16.10 -38.77
N GLU A 85 13.76 -16.45 -40.05
CA GLU A 85 12.83 -16.03 -41.09
C GLU A 85 11.44 -16.45 -40.68
N PRO A 86 10.44 -15.52 -40.71
CA PRO A 86 9.08 -15.87 -40.41
C PRO A 86 8.60 -16.98 -41.33
N PRO A 87 7.79 -17.94 -40.88
CA PRO A 87 7.29 -19.01 -41.70
C PRO A 87 6.68 -18.45 -42.99
N LYS A 88 7.24 -18.82 -44.15
CA LYS A 88 6.77 -18.37 -45.45
C LYS A 88 5.31 -18.77 -45.60
N GLY A 89 4.38 -17.81 -45.53
CA GLY A 89 2.98 -18.07 -45.82
C GLY A 89 1.92 -17.20 -45.15
N THR A 90 2.25 -16.25 -44.32
CA THR A 90 1.26 -15.31 -43.77
C THR A 90 1.58 -13.90 -44.23
N ASN A 91 0.74 -13.33 -45.08
CA ASN A 91 0.73 -11.91 -45.47
C ASN A 91 0.31 -11.01 -44.31
N ASP A 92 1.01 -11.08 -43.17
CA ASP A 92 0.64 -10.32 -41.97
C ASP A 92 1.78 -9.38 -41.61
N ASP A 93 1.61 -8.09 -41.98
CA ASP A 93 2.55 -7.00 -41.77
C ASP A 93 3.00 -6.84 -40.28
N ASN A 94 2.40 -7.56 -39.36
CA ASN A 94 2.66 -7.46 -37.93
C ASN A 94 3.70 -8.47 -37.39
N MET A 95 3.92 -9.59 -38.08
CA MET A 95 4.79 -10.67 -37.59
C MET A 95 6.27 -10.30 -37.44
N GLY A 96 6.75 -9.27 -38.14
CA GLY A 96 8.12 -8.78 -38.05
C GLY A 96 8.31 -7.59 -37.10
N LYS A 97 7.27 -7.19 -36.38
CA LYS A 97 7.31 -6.02 -35.49
C LYS A 97 7.94 -6.34 -34.15
N THR A 98 8.61 -5.32 -33.59
CA THR A 98 9.19 -5.40 -32.25
C THR A 98 8.14 -5.29 -31.16
N TYR A 99 8.51 -5.77 -29.95
CA TYR A 99 7.64 -5.61 -28.77
C TYR A 99 7.34 -4.13 -28.50
N ARG A 100 8.29 -3.22 -28.73
CA ARG A 100 8.13 -1.77 -28.54
C ARG A 100 7.05 -1.20 -29.48
N GLU A 101 7.11 -1.51 -30.76
CA GLU A 101 6.12 -1.08 -31.76
C GLU A 101 4.71 -1.60 -31.43
N PHE A 102 4.63 -2.84 -30.94
CA PHE A 102 3.38 -3.40 -30.45
C PHE A 102 2.87 -2.65 -29.22
N ALA A 103 3.71 -2.48 -28.18
CA ALA A 103 3.32 -1.87 -26.90
C ALA A 103 2.81 -0.43 -27.04
N GLU A 104 3.39 0.35 -27.98
CA GLU A 104 2.95 1.72 -28.27
C GLU A 104 1.52 1.78 -28.81
N LYS A 105 1.12 0.81 -29.63
CA LYS A 105 -0.25 0.68 -30.14
C LYS A 105 -1.19 0.04 -29.13
N TRP A 106 -0.69 -1.00 -28.45
CA TRP A 106 -1.46 -1.83 -27.56
C TRP A 106 -1.93 -1.11 -26.30
N LEU A 107 -1.05 -0.40 -25.59
CA LEU A 107 -1.39 0.19 -24.29
C LEU A 107 -2.55 1.20 -24.38
N PRO A 108 -2.57 2.17 -25.33
CA PRO A 108 -3.72 3.08 -25.44
C PRO A 108 -5.02 2.37 -25.84
N PHE A 109 -4.92 1.34 -26.68
CA PHE A 109 -6.07 0.52 -27.06
C PHE A 109 -6.62 -0.26 -25.88
N HIS A 110 -5.74 -0.97 -25.17
CA HIS A 110 -6.09 -1.80 -24.02
C HIS A 110 -6.70 -0.94 -22.89
N ALA A 111 -6.12 0.21 -22.63
CA ALA A 111 -6.60 1.15 -21.62
C ALA A 111 -8.05 1.64 -21.93
N ARG A 112 -8.35 1.92 -23.19
CA ARG A 112 -9.72 2.31 -23.59
C ARG A 112 -10.69 1.15 -23.53
N LYS A 113 -10.29 -0.03 -24.00
CA LYS A 113 -11.12 -1.24 -24.00
C LYS A 113 -11.50 -1.67 -22.61
N GLU A 114 -10.54 -1.74 -21.71
CA GLU A 114 -10.71 -2.18 -20.33
C GLU A 114 -11.10 -1.03 -19.37
N ARG A 115 -11.37 0.16 -19.89
CA ARG A 115 -11.75 1.37 -19.13
C ARG A 115 -10.81 1.60 -17.95
N PHE A 116 -9.52 1.70 -18.23
CA PHE A 116 -8.52 1.89 -17.19
C PHE A 116 -8.76 3.16 -16.39
N SER A 117 -8.58 3.06 -15.06
CA SER A 117 -8.40 4.26 -14.26
C SER A 117 -7.04 4.91 -14.59
N PRO A 118 -6.84 6.22 -14.34
CA PRO A 118 -5.56 6.89 -14.54
C PRO A 118 -4.39 6.14 -13.91
N ASN A 119 -4.54 5.67 -12.66
CA ASN A 119 -3.49 4.92 -11.97
C ASN A 119 -3.23 3.55 -12.60
N SER A 120 -4.25 2.90 -13.17
CA SER A 120 -4.05 1.64 -13.90
C SER A 120 -3.21 1.87 -15.14
N PHE A 121 -3.50 2.92 -15.91
CA PHE A 121 -2.71 3.30 -17.07
C PHE A 121 -1.26 3.60 -16.70
N ASP A 122 -1.03 4.43 -15.67
CA ASP A 122 0.31 4.77 -15.18
C ASP A 122 1.06 3.53 -14.67
N SER A 123 0.36 2.59 -14.02
CA SER A 123 0.95 1.33 -13.57
C SER A 123 1.39 0.45 -14.75
N TYR A 124 0.54 0.28 -15.76
CA TYR A 124 0.88 -0.49 -16.96
C TYR A 124 2.04 0.15 -17.71
N ARG A 125 1.99 1.48 -17.90
CA ARG A 125 3.06 2.23 -18.55
C ARG A 125 4.38 2.11 -17.79
N SER A 126 4.35 2.25 -16.46
CA SER A 126 5.53 2.11 -15.63
C SER A 126 6.13 0.70 -15.70
N ASN A 127 5.30 -0.34 -15.73
CA ASN A 127 5.77 -1.72 -15.88
C ASN A 127 6.39 -1.96 -17.26
N LEU A 128 5.81 -1.39 -18.32
CA LEU A 128 6.39 -1.42 -19.66
C LEU A 128 7.74 -0.69 -19.69
N ASP A 129 7.77 0.58 -19.29
CA ASP A 129 8.96 1.44 -19.43
C ASP A 129 10.13 0.98 -18.54
N ASN A 130 9.87 0.50 -17.32
CA ASN A 130 10.92 0.19 -16.37
C ASN A 130 11.35 -1.28 -16.37
N HIS A 131 10.51 -2.18 -16.89
CA HIS A 131 10.76 -3.60 -16.78
C HIS A 131 10.72 -4.33 -18.12
N ILE A 132 9.62 -4.24 -18.87
CA ILE A 132 9.40 -5.06 -20.06
C ILE A 132 10.17 -4.52 -21.26
N LEU A 133 10.04 -3.23 -21.59
CA LEU A 133 10.71 -2.65 -22.76
C LEU A 133 12.24 -2.64 -22.67
N PRO A 134 12.89 -2.46 -21.52
CA PRO A 134 14.33 -2.65 -21.40
C PRO A 134 14.81 -4.07 -21.69
N PHE A 135 13.94 -5.07 -21.56
CA PHE A 135 14.30 -6.49 -21.80
C PHE A 135 13.86 -6.99 -23.17
N PHE A 136 12.62 -6.72 -23.56
CA PHE A 136 12.01 -7.24 -24.78
C PHE A 136 11.79 -6.18 -25.88
N GLY A 137 11.99 -4.89 -25.58
CA GLY A 137 11.52 -3.81 -26.46
C GLY A 137 11.98 -3.89 -27.90
N ASP A 138 13.23 -4.24 -28.13
CA ASP A 138 13.85 -4.27 -29.44
C ASP A 138 13.86 -5.67 -30.09
N ARG A 139 13.27 -6.66 -29.40
CA ARG A 139 13.10 -8.03 -29.93
C ARG A 139 11.85 -8.11 -30.79
N ILE A 140 11.94 -8.89 -31.87
CA ILE A 140 10.77 -9.25 -32.68
C ILE A 140 9.82 -10.06 -31.82
N MET A 141 8.56 -9.66 -31.76
CA MET A 141 7.59 -10.23 -30.83
C MET A 141 7.33 -11.71 -31.07
N SER A 142 7.34 -12.16 -32.33
CA SER A 142 7.18 -13.57 -32.72
C SER A 142 8.37 -14.45 -32.35
N SER A 143 9.52 -13.87 -32.00
CA SER A 143 10.72 -14.63 -31.60
C SER A 143 10.83 -14.84 -30.10
N ILE A 144 9.92 -14.29 -29.29
CA ILE A 144 9.95 -14.42 -27.83
C ILE A 144 9.39 -15.80 -27.46
N THR A 145 10.23 -16.59 -26.78
CA THR A 145 9.89 -17.96 -26.34
C THR A 145 9.42 -18.00 -24.88
N ALA A 146 8.90 -19.13 -24.43
CA ALA A 146 8.57 -19.37 -23.02
C ALA A 146 9.83 -19.31 -22.14
N GLU A 147 10.96 -19.84 -22.59
CA GLU A 147 12.26 -19.79 -21.90
C GLU A 147 12.71 -18.34 -21.67
N ASP A 148 12.56 -17.47 -22.67
CA ASP A 148 12.86 -16.03 -22.52
C ASP A 148 12.01 -15.34 -21.44
N ILE A 149 10.75 -15.79 -21.27
CA ILE A 149 9.87 -15.23 -20.23
C ILE A 149 10.28 -15.74 -18.85
N ASP A 150 10.64 -17.01 -18.71
CA ASP A 150 11.13 -17.57 -17.45
C ASP A 150 12.44 -16.88 -17.03
N ASP A 151 13.39 -16.70 -17.95
CA ASP A 151 14.63 -15.92 -17.71
C ASP A 151 14.32 -14.48 -17.28
N PHE A 152 13.32 -13.85 -17.89
CA PHE A 152 12.88 -12.52 -17.52
C PHE A 152 12.27 -12.47 -16.11
N MET A 153 11.48 -13.47 -15.72
CA MET A 153 10.92 -13.55 -14.36
C MET A 153 12.01 -13.73 -13.32
N ASP A 154 13.01 -14.56 -13.60
CA ASP A 154 14.18 -14.73 -12.73
C ASP A 154 14.98 -13.43 -12.61
N TYR A 155 15.25 -12.75 -13.72
CA TYR A 155 15.86 -11.42 -13.72
C TYR A 155 15.08 -10.43 -12.85
N LEU A 156 13.74 -10.36 -12.98
CA LEU A 156 12.90 -9.45 -12.19
C LEU A 156 12.97 -9.75 -10.69
N SER A 157 13.03 -11.04 -10.31
CA SER A 157 13.12 -11.46 -8.91
C SER A 157 14.41 -10.96 -8.22
N LEU A 158 15.48 -10.79 -9.02
CA LEU A 158 16.78 -10.31 -8.58
C LEU A 158 16.98 -8.79 -8.79
N LYS A 159 16.08 -8.14 -9.53
CA LYS A 159 16.21 -6.73 -9.89
C LYS A 159 16.11 -5.82 -8.67
N PRO A 160 17.10 -4.95 -8.42
CA PRO A 160 17.06 -4.00 -7.32
C PRO A 160 15.86 -3.04 -7.43
N CYS A 161 15.19 -2.79 -6.31
CA CYS A 161 14.18 -1.73 -6.21
C CYS A 161 14.85 -0.37 -6.23
N LYS A 162 14.43 0.53 -7.14
CA LYS A 162 14.78 1.95 -7.11
C LYS A 162 13.68 2.68 -6.32
N GLY A 163 14.03 3.29 -5.19
CA GLY A 163 13.12 4.16 -4.47
C GLY A 163 13.09 4.00 -2.95
N PRO A 164 12.27 4.80 -2.24
CA PRO A 164 12.28 4.94 -0.79
C PRO A 164 11.83 3.72 0.02
N LYS A 165 11.40 2.62 -0.62
CA LYS A 165 11.08 1.35 0.07
C LYS A 165 12.30 0.64 0.67
N SER A 166 13.50 1.19 0.46
CA SER A 166 14.72 0.76 1.15
C SER A 166 14.86 1.34 2.57
N TYR A 167 14.00 2.27 2.97
CA TYR A 167 14.01 2.81 4.33
C TYR A 167 13.48 1.77 5.31
N GLY A 168 14.27 1.42 6.31
CA GLY A 168 13.94 0.40 7.34
C GLY A 168 14.70 -0.91 7.21
N LYS A 169 15.51 -1.10 6.16
CA LYS A 169 16.50 -2.17 6.07
C LYS A 169 17.87 -1.66 6.47
N LEU A 170 18.75 -2.56 6.89
CA LEU A 170 20.13 -2.22 7.23
C LEU A 170 20.77 -1.41 6.10
N PRO A 171 21.52 -0.34 6.41
CA PRO A 171 22.16 0.49 5.40
C PRO A 171 22.97 -0.35 4.41
N GLY A 172 22.74 -0.16 3.10
CA GLY A 172 23.44 -0.88 2.04
C GLY A 172 22.81 -2.22 1.60
N GLN A 173 21.72 -2.69 2.20
CA GLN A 173 20.89 -3.73 1.63
C GLN A 173 20.03 -3.12 0.51
N ILE A 174 20.23 -3.53 -0.73
CA ILE A 174 19.39 -3.11 -1.86
C ILE A 174 18.21 -4.10 -1.95
N PRO A 175 16.97 -3.69 -1.62
CA PRO A 175 15.84 -4.58 -1.73
C PRO A 175 15.56 -4.91 -3.19
N THR A 176 15.21 -6.15 -3.47
CA THR A 176 14.74 -6.58 -4.79
C THR A 176 13.23 -6.31 -4.94
N LEU A 177 12.71 -6.46 -6.16
CA LEU A 177 11.29 -6.36 -6.42
C LEU A 177 10.52 -7.39 -5.58
N SER A 178 9.39 -6.96 -4.99
CA SER A 178 8.51 -7.87 -4.28
C SER A 178 7.83 -8.85 -5.24
N SER A 179 7.48 -10.06 -4.76
CA SER A 179 6.74 -11.04 -5.56
C SER A 179 5.45 -10.48 -6.16
N SER A 180 4.75 -9.61 -5.43
CA SER A 180 3.56 -8.93 -5.96
C SER A 180 3.88 -7.93 -7.08
N SER A 181 5.06 -7.28 -7.05
CA SER A 181 5.50 -6.42 -8.15
C SER A 181 5.88 -7.23 -9.39
N VAL A 182 6.59 -8.34 -9.20
CA VAL A 182 6.92 -9.28 -10.28
C VAL A 182 5.64 -9.82 -10.94
N LYS A 183 4.65 -10.23 -10.14
CA LYS A 183 3.35 -10.69 -10.65
C LYS A 183 2.61 -9.62 -11.46
N LYS A 184 2.67 -8.35 -11.04
CA LYS A 184 2.08 -7.24 -11.81
C LYS A 184 2.75 -7.07 -13.18
N VAL A 185 4.09 -7.17 -13.25
CA VAL A 185 4.81 -7.14 -14.52
C VAL A 185 4.40 -8.31 -15.40
N TYR A 186 4.31 -9.52 -14.83
CA TYR A 186 3.84 -10.71 -15.53
C TYR A 186 2.42 -10.53 -16.09
N THR A 187 1.49 -9.96 -15.30
CA THR A 187 0.12 -9.69 -15.76
C THR A 187 0.09 -8.72 -16.95
N VAL A 188 0.92 -7.68 -16.95
CA VAL A 188 1.03 -6.75 -18.08
C VAL A 188 1.57 -7.46 -19.31
N LEU A 189 2.60 -8.29 -19.14
CA LEU A 189 3.23 -9.06 -20.23
C LEU A 189 2.23 -10.05 -20.88
N THR A 190 1.52 -10.84 -20.07
CA THR A 190 0.55 -11.83 -20.55
C THR A 190 -0.66 -11.18 -21.24
N SER A 191 -1.20 -10.08 -20.69
CA SER A 191 -2.26 -9.30 -21.36
C SER A 191 -1.81 -8.75 -22.72
N GLY A 192 -0.53 -8.40 -22.84
CA GLY A 192 0.08 -8.02 -24.11
C GLY A 192 0.09 -9.18 -25.09
N PHE A 193 0.59 -10.36 -24.70
CA PHE A 193 0.65 -11.54 -25.57
C PHE A 193 -0.74 -12.04 -26.01
N GLU A 194 -1.75 -11.99 -25.13
CA GLU A 194 -3.15 -12.30 -25.50
C GLU A 194 -3.67 -11.38 -26.62
N THR A 195 -3.33 -10.10 -26.57
CA THR A 195 -3.73 -9.15 -27.62
C THR A 195 -2.86 -9.32 -28.87
N ALA A 196 -1.57 -9.60 -28.71
CA ALA A 196 -0.65 -9.84 -29.80
C ALA A 196 -1.05 -11.04 -30.66
N LEU A 197 -1.55 -12.11 -30.05
CA LEU A 197 -2.13 -13.23 -30.76
C LEU A 197 -3.33 -12.79 -31.60
N LYS A 198 -4.26 -12.02 -31.02
CA LYS A 198 -5.47 -11.50 -31.71
C LYS A 198 -5.12 -10.54 -32.86
N TRP A 199 -4.01 -9.85 -32.75
CA TRP A 199 -3.54 -8.89 -33.76
C TRP A 199 -2.51 -9.48 -34.73
N HIS A 200 -2.29 -10.81 -34.67
CA HIS A 200 -1.36 -11.53 -35.53
C HIS A 200 0.11 -11.05 -35.45
N TYR A 201 0.56 -10.59 -34.28
CA TYR A 201 1.99 -10.35 -34.00
C TYR A 201 2.73 -11.63 -33.66
N ILE A 202 2.01 -12.63 -33.15
CA ILE A 202 2.51 -13.95 -32.78
C ILE A 202 1.53 -15.05 -33.26
N ALA A 203 2.05 -16.24 -33.52
CA ALA A 203 1.22 -17.39 -33.92
C ALA A 203 0.67 -18.17 -32.72
N ALA A 204 1.35 -18.12 -31.57
CA ALA A 204 0.94 -18.76 -30.33
C ALA A 204 1.43 -17.95 -29.13
N ILE A 205 0.71 -18.04 -28.00
CA ILE A 205 1.13 -17.41 -26.74
C ILE A 205 2.24 -18.27 -26.13
N PRO A 206 3.40 -17.70 -25.75
CA PRO A 206 4.41 -18.41 -24.99
C PRO A 206 3.82 -18.82 -23.61
N VAL A 207 3.73 -20.13 -23.37
CA VAL A 207 3.10 -20.66 -22.13
C VAL A 207 4.13 -20.69 -21.02
N THR A 208 3.87 -19.97 -19.95
CA THR A 208 4.67 -19.95 -18.73
C THR A 208 3.78 -19.99 -17.48
N SER A 209 4.34 -20.37 -16.35
CA SER A 209 3.63 -20.37 -15.08
C SER A 209 3.65 -18.98 -14.43
N ALA A 210 2.51 -18.55 -13.90
CA ALA A 210 2.46 -17.30 -13.13
C ALA A 210 3.38 -17.39 -11.89
N PRO A 211 4.19 -16.36 -11.62
CA PRO A 211 5.04 -16.36 -10.44
C PRO A 211 4.21 -16.41 -9.15
N ALA A 212 4.68 -17.21 -8.18
CA ALA A 212 4.03 -17.32 -6.88
C ALA A 212 4.02 -15.97 -6.15
N GLU A 213 2.85 -15.57 -5.65
CA GLU A 213 2.69 -14.33 -4.90
C GLU A 213 2.72 -14.60 -3.40
N LYS A 214 3.71 -14.00 -2.73
CA LYS A 214 3.72 -13.89 -1.26
C LYS A 214 3.18 -12.52 -0.87
N THR A 215 1.88 -12.41 -0.70
CA THR A 215 1.27 -11.14 -0.28
C THR A 215 1.41 -11.00 1.23
N ALA A 216 2.15 -9.97 1.67
CA ALA A 216 2.12 -9.60 3.07
C ALA A 216 0.71 -9.06 3.39
N LYS A 217 0.05 -9.70 4.36
CA LYS A 217 -1.28 -9.25 4.78
C LYS A 217 -1.19 -7.90 5.47
N ARG A 218 -2.12 -6.99 5.12
CA ARG A 218 -2.19 -5.68 5.73
C ARG A 218 -2.65 -5.81 7.18
N ARG A 219 -1.94 -5.15 8.09
CA ARG A 219 -2.25 -5.15 9.51
C ARG A 219 -3.52 -4.40 9.83
N ALA A 220 -4.10 -4.73 10.97
CA ALA A 220 -5.21 -4.02 11.58
C ALA A 220 -4.92 -3.84 13.07
N TRP A 221 -5.41 -2.76 13.64
CA TRP A 221 -5.36 -2.50 15.07
C TRP A 221 -6.64 -2.96 15.77
N ASP A 222 -6.53 -3.29 17.03
CA ASP A 222 -7.67 -3.45 17.91
C ASP A 222 -8.23 -2.08 18.37
N MET A 223 -9.35 -2.11 19.08
CA MET A 223 -10.04 -0.88 19.54
C MET A 223 -9.23 -0.08 20.55
N ALA A 224 -8.42 -0.75 21.39
CA ALA A 224 -7.62 -0.09 22.41
C ALA A 224 -6.54 0.77 21.74
N ARG A 225 -5.82 0.19 20.78
CA ARG A 225 -4.80 0.92 20.00
C ARG A 225 -5.40 2.06 19.17
N VAL A 226 -6.55 1.84 18.54
CA VAL A 226 -7.21 2.93 17.78
C VAL A 226 -7.57 4.09 18.69
N ARG A 227 -8.14 3.84 19.90
CA ARG A 227 -8.48 4.90 20.86
C ARG A 227 -7.25 5.64 21.36
N GLU A 228 -6.17 4.93 21.70
CA GLU A 228 -4.90 5.52 22.12
C GLU A 228 -4.36 6.49 21.07
N VAL A 229 -4.34 6.08 19.81
CA VAL A 229 -3.85 6.91 18.69
C VAL A 229 -4.80 8.08 18.43
N MET A 230 -6.11 7.88 18.44
CA MET A 230 -7.10 8.96 18.31
C MET A 230 -6.90 10.03 19.38
N GLU A 231 -6.69 9.62 20.62
CA GLU A 231 -6.43 10.56 21.73
C GLU A 231 -5.13 11.36 21.51
N SER A 232 -4.08 10.70 21.01
CA SER A 232 -2.76 11.33 20.80
C SER A 232 -2.74 12.34 19.65
N ILE A 233 -3.66 12.28 18.68
CA ILE A 233 -3.76 13.20 17.54
C ILE A 233 -4.82 14.30 17.68
N LYS A 234 -5.42 14.47 18.84
CA LYS A 234 -6.50 15.45 19.06
C LYS A 234 -6.17 16.87 18.62
N GLU A 235 -4.92 17.30 18.79
CA GLU A 235 -4.47 18.65 18.45
C GLU A 235 -4.38 18.87 16.94
N ASP A 236 -4.14 17.84 16.16
CA ASP A 236 -4.19 17.89 14.69
C ASP A 236 -5.60 17.55 14.20
N ARG A 237 -6.48 18.56 14.17
CA ARG A 237 -7.90 18.39 13.82
C ARG A 237 -8.11 17.75 12.44
N ILE A 238 -7.27 18.05 11.47
CA ILE A 238 -7.36 17.46 10.10
C ILE A 238 -7.02 15.98 10.12
N LEU A 239 -5.92 15.62 10.77
CA LEU A 239 -5.50 14.23 10.88
C LEU A 239 -6.47 13.44 11.76
N HIS A 240 -6.94 14.01 12.88
CA HIS A 240 -7.92 13.38 13.76
C HIS A 240 -9.21 13.04 12.99
N LEU A 241 -9.80 14.02 12.32
CA LEU A 241 -11.01 13.80 11.51
C LEU A 241 -10.77 12.78 10.39
N ALA A 242 -9.63 12.82 9.72
CA ALA A 242 -9.27 11.85 8.67
C ALA A 242 -9.21 10.41 9.19
N VAL A 243 -8.55 10.21 10.36
CA VAL A 243 -8.44 8.89 11.02
C VAL A 243 -9.80 8.42 11.52
N HIS A 244 -10.61 9.32 12.12
CA HIS A 244 -11.96 9.03 12.59
C HIS A 244 -12.87 8.57 11.45
N LEU A 245 -12.89 9.30 10.33
CA LEU A 245 -13.63 8.93 9.11
C LEU A 245 -13.17 7.60 8.53
N ALA A 246 -11.85 7.40 8.41
CA ALA A 246 -11.28 6.16 7.88
C ALA A 246 -11.67 4.93 8.71
N PHE A 247 -11.71 5.06 10.03
CA PHE A 247 -12.08 3.99 10.94
C PHE A 247 -13.59 3.77 11.00
N VAL A 248 -14.37 4.81 11.36
CA VAL A 248 -15.82 4.69 11.60
C VAL A 248 -16.58 4.42 10.30
N CYS A 249 -16.29 5.16 9.22
CA CYS A 249 -16.98 5.00 7.94
C CYS A 249 -16.26 4.01 7.00
N SER A 250 -15.15 3.42 7.44
CA SER A 250 -14.33 2.49 6.64
C SER A 250 -13.94 3.09 5.29
N LEU A 251 -13.47 4.34 5.25
CA LEU A 251 -13.11 5.07 4.04
C LEU A 251 -11.67 4.81 3.60
N ARG A 252 -11.43 4.91 2.29
CA ARG A 252 -10.10 4.96 1.70
C ARG A 252 -9.53 6.39 1.81
N ALA A 253 -8.21 6.55 1.83
CA ALA A 253 -7.57 7.88 1.94
C ALA A 253 -8.07 8.86 0.86
N GLY A 254 -8.26 8.39 -0.38
CA GLY A 254 -8.83 9.21 -1.46
C GLY A 254 -10.29 9.59 -1.25
N GLU A 255 -11.11 8.70 -0.66
CA GLU A 255 -12.50 8.98 -0.31
C GLU A 255 -12.56 10.00 0.84
N VAL A 256 -11.70 9.84 1.86
CA VAL A 256 -11.57 10.80 2.98
C VAL A 256 -11.26 12.21 2.46
N ALA A 257 -10.24 12.35 1.59
CA ALA A 257 -9.87 13.64 1.01
C ALA A 257 -10.92 14.20 0.02
N GLY A 258 -11.80 13.34 -0.51
CA GLY A 258 -12.81 13.69 -1.53
C GLY A 258 -14.22 13.94 -0.97
N ILE A 259 -14.41 14.02 0.36
CA ILE A 259 -15.73 14.31 0.94
C ILE A 259 -16.16 15.73 0.54
N ASP A 260 -17.30 15.81 -0.15
CA ASP A 260 -17.95 17.09 -0.47
C ASP A 260 -18.90 17.46 0.69
N GLN A 261 -18.79 18.69 1.20
CA GLN A 261 -19.64 19.23 2.27
C GLN A 261 -21.14 19.08 1.94
N LYS A 262 -21.52 19.19 0.67
CA LYS A 262 -22.90 19.06 0.20
C LYS A 262 -23.49 17.66 0.30
N THR A 263 -22.63 16.64 0.48
CA THR A 263 -23.07 15.25 0.60
C THR A 263 -23.34 14.82 2.03
N ILE A 264 -23.22 15.76 2.99
CA ILE A 264 -23.47 15.55 4.41
C ILE A 264 -24.89 16.03 4.74
N ASP A 265 -25.71 15.11 5.23
CA ASP A 265 -27.05 15.42 5.72
C ASP A 265 -27.06 15.39 7.26
N PHE A 266 -27.08 16.58 7.87
CA PHE A 266 -27.09 16.73 9.32
C PHE A 266 -28.45 16.36 9.96
N ARG A 267 -29.56 16.35 9.19
CA ARG A 267 -30.89 15.97 9.71
C ARG A 267 -31.00 14.47 9.85
N ASP A 268 -30.49 13.76 8.85
CA ASP A 268 -30.47 12.29 8.81
C ASP A 268 -29.22 11.71 9.50
N GLY A 269 -28.22 12.54 9.79
CA GLY A 269 -26.95 12.11 10.36
C GLY A 269 -26.15 11.22 9.38
N SER A 270 -26.16 11.53 8.11
CA SER A 270 -25.57 10.67 7.08
C SER A 270 -24.62 11.41 6.12
N LEU A 271 -23.81 10.64 5.44
CA LEU A 271 -22.81 11.11 4.47
C LEU A 271 -22.87 10.21 3.23
N TRP A 272 -23.00 10.80 2.03
CA TRP A 272 -22.85 10.10 0.78
C TRP A 272 -21.41 10.12 0.30
N ILE A 273 -20.83 8.95 0.06
CA ILE A 273 -19.50 8.80 -0.52
C ILE A 273 -19.66 8.68 -2.04
N VAL A 274 -19.41 9.78 -2.74
CA VAL A 274 -19.61 9.90 -4.20
C VAL A 274 -18.36 10.34 -4.93
N HIS A 275 -17.33 10.82 -4.21
CA HIS A 275 -16.10 11.33 -4.81
C HIS A 275 -14.86 10.79 -4.11
N GLN A 276 -13.74 10.89 -4.80
CA GLN A 276 -12.42 10.67 -4.24
C GLN A 276 -11.41 11.63 -4.87
N VAL A 277 -10.47 12.12 -4.08
CA VAL A 277 -9.29 12.84 -4.58
C VAL A 277 -8.21 11.82 -4.94
N GLN A 278 -7.56 12.04 -6.07
CA GLN A 278 -6.49 11.18 -6.56
C GLN A 278 -5.42 12.01 -7.26
N ARG A 279 -4.14 11.68 -7.02
CA ARG A 279 -3.03 12.23 -7.82
C ARG A 279 -2.86 11.39 -9.07
N VAL A 280 -2.75 12.03 -10.23
CA VAL A 280 -2.60 11.39 -11.54
C VAL A 280 -1.52 12.08 -12.34
N SER A 281 -0.84 11.35 -13.22
CA SER A 281 0.15 11.94 -14.13
C SER A 281 -0.54 12.76 -15.25
N ASP A 282 0.13 13.80 -15.76
CA ASP A 282 -0.38 14.58 -16.88
C ASP A 282 -0.57 13.71 -18.13
N ARG A 283 0.26 12.67 -18.28
CA ARG A 283 0.18 11.72 -19.39
C ARG A 283 -1.13 10.93 -19.34
N SER A 284 -1.52 10.40 -18.17
CA SER A 284 -2.76 9.64 -18.05
C SER A 284 -4.00 10.51 -18.23
N LEU A 285 -3.95 11.78 -17.80
CA LEU A 285 -5.01 12.75 -18.09
C LEU A 285 -5.23 12.98 -19.58
N GLY A 286 -4.16 12.93 -20.40
CA GLY A 286 -4.24 13.15 -21.85
C GLY A 286 -4.81 11.97 -22.65
N VAL A 287 -4.77 10.75 -22.09
CA VAL A 287 -5.13 9.52 -22.82
C VAL A 287 -6.50 8.98 -22.44
N LEU A 288 -6.97 9.24 -21.23
CA LEU A 288 -8.17 8.61 -20.68
C LEU A 288 -9.44 9.47 -20.89
N PRO A 289 -10.62 8.84 -20.92
CA PRO A 289 -11.89 9.55 -21.05
C PRO A 289 -12.08 10.54 -19.89
N LYS A 290 -12.49 11.76 -20.22
CA LYS A 290 -12.69 12.84 -19.24
C LYS A 290 -14.00 12.74 -18.45
N ASN A 291 -14.91 11.85 -18.83
CA ASN A 291 -16.26 11.74 -18.26
C ASN A 291 -16.28 11.24 -16.79
N GLU A 292 -15.23 10.58 -16.32
CA GLU A 292 -15.12 10.16 -14.93
C GLU A 292 -14.47 11.23 -14.02
N ILE A 293 -13.91 12.27 -14.60
CA ILE A 293 -13.21 13.34 -13.89
C ILE A 293 -14.19 14.49 -13.63
N VAL A 294 -14.55 14.69 -12.36
CA VAL A 294 -15.42 15.77 -11.94
C VAL A 294 -14.68 17.12 -12.01
N ARG A 295 -13.41 17.14 -11.57
CA ARG A 295 -12.57 18.34 -11.56
C ARG A 295 -11.09 17.99 -11.63
N VAL A 296 -10.32 18.80 -12.35
CA VAL A 296 -8.86 18.84 -12.24
C VAL A 296 -8.51 20.08 -11.44
N PHE A 297 -7.80 19.88 -10.33
CA PHE A 297 -7.37 20.99 -9.48
C PHE A 297 -6.13 21.69 -10.06
N PRO A 298 -5.97 23.00 -9.86
CA PRO A 298 -4.77 23.72 -10.23
C PRO A 298 -3.53 23.11 -9.57
N LYS A 299 -2.42 23.09 -10.30
CA LYS A 299 -1.15 22.58 -9.78
C LYS A 299 -0.62 23.51 -8.72
N GLN A 300 -0.36 23.00 -7.53
CA GLN A 300 0.32 23.74 -6.45
C GLN A 300 1.78 24.06 -6.80
N ILE A 301 2.43 23.15 -7.53
CA ILE A 301 3.78 23.34 -8.09
C ILE A 301 3.64 23.32 -9.62
N PRO A 302 3.86 24.46 -10.30
CA PRO A 302 3.64 24.56 -11.76
C PRO A 302 4.44 23.55 -12.59
N THR A 303 5.65 23.21 -12.15
CA THR A 303 6.57 22.25 -12.80
C THR A 303 6.22 20.78 -12.54
N SER A 304 5.23 20.51 -11.69
CA SER A 304 4.79 19.12 -11.40
C SER A 304 4.27 18.45 -12.68
N LYS A 305 4.68 17.19 -12.87
CA LYS A 305 4.18 16.31 -13.96
C LYS A 305 2.93 15.52 -13.55
N SER A 306 2.27 15.96 -12.48
CA SER A 306 1.05 15.33 -11.98
C SER A 306 0.10 16.37 -11.41
N SER A 307 -1.19 16.08 -11.42
CA SER A 307 -2.25 16.92 -10.90
C SER A 307 -3.10 16.15 -9.90
N LEU A 308 -3.74 16.85 -8.97
CA LEU A 308 -4.82 16.29 -8.17
C LEU A 308 -6.12 16.38 -8.98
N ILE A 309 -6.92 15.35 -8.93
CA ILE A 309 -8.25 15.32 -9.54
C ILE A 309 -9.29 14.90 -8.51
N LEU A 310 -10.49 15.44 -8.68
CA LEU A 310 -11.70 14.91 -8.05
C LEU A 310 -12.39 14.03 -9.08
N LYS A 311 -12.68 12.81 -8.71
CA LYS A 311 -13.38 11.87 -9.59
C LYS A 311 -14.44 11.08 -8.87
N GLY A 312 -15.40 10.53 -9.62
CA GLY A 312 -16.33 9.55 -9.11
C GLY A 312 -15.65 8.23 -8.68
N PRO A 313 -16.31 7.37 -7.97
CA PRO A 313 -15.83 6.04 -7.65
C PRO A 313 -15.71 5.17 -8.91
N LYS A 314 -14.96 4.07 -8.80
CA LYS A 314 -14.68 3.18 -9.95
C LYS A 314 -15.94 2.49 -10.49
N THR A 315 -16.91 2.20 -9.63
CA THR A 315 -18.19 1.55 -9.98
C THR A 315 -19.32 2.30 -9.28
N GLU A 316 -20.53 2.24 -9.84
CA GLU A 316 -21.74 2.84 -9.23
C GLU A 316 -22.02 2.24 -7.85
N GLU A 317 -21.78 0.95 -7.66
CA GLU A 317 -21.92 0.24 -6.37
C GLU A 317 -20.97 0.74 -5.29
N SER A 318 -19.89 1.46 -5.66
CA SER A 318 -18.99 2.10 -4.71
C SER A 318 -19.56 3.40 -4.14
N GLN A 319 -20.60 3.98 -4.76
CA GLN A 319 -21.38 5.07 -4.17
C GLN A 319 -22.24 4.50 -3.05
N ARG A 320 -22.11 5.08 -1.88
CA ARG A 320 -22.79 4.54 -0.71
C ARG A 320 -23.12 5.62 0.31
N LYS A 321 -24.17 5.38 1.05
CA LYS A 321 -24.58 6.17 2.22
C LYS A 321 -23.93 5.60 3.48
N GLN A 322 -23.36 6.48 4.31
CA GLN A 322 -22.83 6.14 5.63
C GLN A 322 -23.61 6.87 6.68
N TYR A 323 -24.03 6.18 7.74
CA TYR A 323 -24.61 6.80 8.92
C TYR A 323 -23.48 7.16 9.89
N LEU A 324 -23.48 8.40 10.34
CA LEU A 324 -22.42 8.97 11.17
C LEU A 324 -22.76 8.79 12.65
N THR A 325 -21.73 8.49 13.45
CA THR A 325 -21.88 8.52 14.91
C THR A 325 -22.00 9.97 15.39
N ARG A 326 -22.68 10.19 16.52
CA ARG A 326 -22.85 11.55 17.08
C ARG A 326 -21.52 12.31 17.26
N PRO A 327 -20.46 11.70 17.85
CA PRO A 327 -19.18 12.39 17.98
C PRO A 327 -18.57 12.80 16.64
N LEU A 328 -18.63 11.92 15.63
CA LEU A 328 -18.11 12.22 14.29
C LEU A 328 -18.92 13.35 13.62
N LEU A 329 -20.23 13.36 13.80
CA LEU A 329 -21.10 14.43 13.28
C LEU A 329 -20.76 15.79 13.90
N GLN A 330 -20.52 15.83 15.23
CA GLN A 330 -20.08 17.04 15.94
C GLN A 330 -18.71 17.53 15.45
N GLU A 331 -17.77 16.61 15.23
CA GLU A 331 -16.45 16.95 14.70
C GLU A 331 -16.53 17.52 13.28
N ILE A 332 -17.38 16.94 12.42
CA ILE A 332 -17.65 17.46 11.07
C ILE A 332 -18.27 18.88 11.15
N GLN A 333 -19.21 19.11 12.06
CA GLN A 333 -19.80 20.45 12.26
C GLN A 333 -18.75 21.47 12.69
N ALA A 334 -17.89 21.11 13.64
CA ALA A 334 -16.78 21.97 14.07
C ALA A 334 -15.81 22.26 12.90
N ARG A 335 -15.50 21.27 12.08
CA ARG A 335 -14.67 21.46 10.88
C ARG A 335 -15.32 22.38 9.85
N MET A 336 -16.63 22.27 9.64
CA MET A 336 -17.35 23.19 8.74
C MET A 336 -17.35 24.63 9.25
N ALA A 337 -17.50 24.85 10.55
CA ALA A 337 -17.39 26.18 11.15
C ALA A 337 -15.98 26.77 10.93
N GLU A 338 -14.92 25.96 11.15
CA GLU A 338 -13.54 26.37 10.88
C GLU A 338 -13.30 26.72 9.40
N ILE A 339 -13.93 26.01 8.47
CA ILE A 339 -13.86 26.33 7.04
C ILE A 339 -14.48 27.71 6.76
N GLU A 340 -15.62 28.04 7.37
CA GLU A 340 -16.24 29.36 7.20
C GLU A 340 -15.37 30.49 7.82
N GLU A 341 -14.67 30.24 8.92
CA GLU A 341 -13.67 31.16 9.46
C GLU A 341 -12.50 31.38 8.50
N HIS A 342 -12.00 30.29 7.88
CA HIS A 342 -10.95 30.36 6.87
C HIS A 342 -11.42 31.13 5.63
N LYS A 343 -12.64 30.92 5.14
CA LYS A 343 -13.23 31.70 4.03
C LYS A 343 -13.27 33.19 4.34
N ALA A 344 -13.71 33.53 5.55
CA ALA A 344 -13.73 34.92 6.00
C ALA A 344 -12.32 35.54 6.09
N PHE A 345 -11.33 34.77 6.51
CA PHE A 345 -9.94 35.21 6.61
C PHE A 345 -9.26 35.41 5.25
N PHE A 346 -9.32 34.39 4.37
CA PHE A 346 -8.65 34.40 3.07
C PHE A 346 -9.41 35.17 1.99
N GLN A 347 -10.72 35.39 2.15
CA GLN A 347 -11.58 36.12 1.23
C GLN A 347 -11.44 35.65 -0.24
N GLU A 348 -10.98 36.52 -1.15
CA GLU A 348 -10.80 36.22 -2.58
C GLU A 348 -9.68 35.18 -2.85
N GLU A 349 -8.75 35.01 -1.93
CA GLU A 349 -7.68 34.02 -2.04
C GLU A 349 -8.14 32.61 -1.63
N TYR A 350 -9.34 32.47 -1.06
CA TYR A 350 -9.86 31.16 -0.67
C TYR A 350 -10.32 30.34 -1.89
N HIS A 351 -9.82 29.12 -1.99
CA HIS A 351 -10.17 28.19 -3.07
C HIS A 351 -11.37 27.31 -2.66
N ASP A 352 -12.60 27.80 -2.85
CA ASP A 352 -13.80 27.02 -2.46
C ASP A 352 -14.10 25.90 -3.45
N TYR A 353 -13.63 24.70 -3.14
CA TYR A 353 -13.94 23.47 -3.86
C TYR A 353 -15.02 22.61 -3.19
N GLY A 354 -15.57 23.05 -2.07
CA GLY A 354 -16.59 22.33 -1.30
C GLY A 354 -16.06 21.12 -0.56
N LEU A 355 -14.74 20.91 -0.45
CA LEU A 355 -14.15 19.77 0.25
C LEU A 355 -14.17 19.96 1.76
N LEU A 356 -14.54 18.91 2.51
CA LEU A 356 -14.53 18.90 3.97
C LEU A 356 -13.08 18.94 4.52
N LEU A 357 -12.21 18.15 3.93
CA LEU A 357 -10.79 18.07 4.28
C LEU A 357 -9.97 18.81 3.22
N CYS A 358 -9.53 20.00 3.56
CA CYS A 358 -8.76 20.89 2.70
C CYS A 358 -7.71 21.65 3.53
N HIS A 359 -6.74 22.25 2.85
CA HIS A 359 -5.82 23.22 3.46
C HIS A 359 -6.60 24.45 3.99
N PRO A 360 -6.00 25.26 4.88
CA PRO A 360 -6.66 26.48 5.40
C PRO A 360 -7.12 27.44 4.29
N ASP A 361 -6.41 27.52 3.18
CA ASP A 361 -6.76 28.31 2.00
C ASP A 361 -7.75 27.63 1.03
N GLY A 362 -8.34 26.49 1.42
CA GLY A 362 -9.32 25.73 0.65
C GLY A 362 -8.75 24.81 -0.42
N ARG A 363 -7.42 24.80 -0.66
CA ARG A 363 -6.81 23.87 -1.62
C ARG A 363 -6.98 22.40 -1.21
N PRO A 364 -7.13 21.48 -2.18
CA PRO A 364 -7.36 20.06 -1.88
C PRO A 364 -6.14 19.43 -1.20
N LEU A 365 -6.39 18.56 -0.23
CA LEU A 365 -5.37 17.71 0.37
C LEU A 365 -5.04 16.53 -0.55
N ASP A 366 -3.74 16.28 -0.73
CA ASP A 366 -3.29 15.04 -1.35
C ASP A 366 -3.51 13.88 -0.35
N PRO A 367 -4.22 12.81 -0.74
CA PRO A 367 -4.36 11.62 0.10
C PRO A 367 -3.02 11.07 0.60
N LYS A 368 -1.93 11.25 -0.18
CA LYS A 368 -0.59 10.86 0.23
C LYS A 368 -0.08 11.70 1.42
N CYS A 369 -0.42 12.98 1.50
CA CYS A 369 -0.05 13.80 2.65
C CYS A 369 -0.73 13.32 3.94
N LEU A 370 -1.99 12.87 3.87
CA LEU A 370 -2.67 12.26 5.02
C LEU A 370 -1.99 10.96 5.47
N GLU A 371 -1.62 10.11 4.52
CA GLU A 371 -0.86 8.87 4.80
C GLU A 371 0.50 9.16 5.46
N ASP A 372 1.24 10.16 4.93
CA ASP A 372 2.56 10.52 5.43
C ASP A 372 2.47 11.19 6.82
N ALA A 373 1.48 12.07 7.04
CA ALA A 373 1.23 12.68 8.35
C ALA A 373 0.87 11.61 9.39
N PHE A 374 -0.02 10.68 9.04
CA PHE A 374 -0.39 9.59 9.92
C PHE A 374 0.79 8.66 10.25
N LYS A 375 1.63 8.36 9.28
CA LYS A 375 2.85 7.57 9.49
C LYS A 375 3.83 8.32 10.40
N LEU A 376 4.06 9.61 10.16
CA LEU A 376 4.96 10.43 10.97
C LEU A 376 4.49 10.48 12.42
N HIS A 377 3.19 10.68 12.65
CA HIS A 377 2.62 10.69 13.99
C HIS A 377 2.87 9.36 14.73
N GLN A 378 2.64 8.22 14.07
CA GLN A 378 2.91 6.91 14.66
C GLN A 378 4.39 6.74 15.09
N ILE A 379 5.33 7.28 14.29
CA ILE A 379 6.75 7.29 14.64
C ILE A 379 6.99 8.17 15.87
N GLN A 380 6.38 9.36 15.92
CA GLN A 380 6.54 10.33 17.02
C GLN A 380 6.05 9.77 18.37
N ILE A 381 4.96 9.02 18.36
CA ILE A 381 4.44 8.36 19.58
C ILE A 381 5.09 7.00 19.87
N GLY A 382 6.14 6.62 19.13
CA GLY A 382 6.94 5.43 19.39
C GLY A 382 6.34 4.11 18.97
N ILE A 383 5.36 4.09 18.05
CA ILE A 383 4.82 2.82 17.52
C ILE A 383 5.88 2.14 16.65
N PRO A 384 6.31 0.91 16.98
CA PRO A 384 7.30 0.18 16.20
C PRO A 384 6.85 0.02 14.73
N GLU A 385 7.76 0.15 13.77
CA GLU A 385 7.45 0.02 12.33
C GLU A 385 6.67 -1.27 12.03
N ALA A 386 7.01 -2.32 12.76
CA ALA A 386 6.34 -3.60 12.67
C ALA A 386 4.85 -3.57 13.06
N GLU A 387 4.38 -2.59 13.83
CA GLU A 387 3.00 -2.45 14.31
C GLU A 387 2.25 -1.30 13.63
N GLN A 388 2.94 -0.47 12.84
CA GLN A 388 2.33 0.65 12.15
C GLN A 388 1.31 0.19 11.11
N VAL A 389 0.27 1.01 10.90
CA VAL A 389 -0.74 0.82 9.87
C VAL A 389 -0.88 2.07 9.01
N ASP A 390 -1.27 1.89 7.77
CA ASP A 390 -1.70 2.97 6.88
C ASP A 390 -3.21 3.27 7.07
N ILE A 391 -3.74 4.29 6.41
CA ILE A 391 -5.18 4.61 6.46
C ILE A 391 -6.03 3.42 5.98
N GLN A 392 -5.52 2.64 5.05
CA GLN A 392 -6.20 1.42 4.60
C GLN A 392 -6.17 0.32 5.69
N GLY A 393 -5.15 0.28 6.54
CA GLY A 393 -5.10 -0.57 7.75
C GLY A 393 -6.13 -0.14 8.78
N LEU A 394 -6.35 1.18 8.97
CA LEU A 394 -7.43 1.70 9.80
C LEU A 394 -8.81 1.31 9.26
N ARG A 395 -9.02 1.42 7.95
CA ARG A 395 -10.24 0.91 7.30
C ARG A 395 -10.43 -0.57 7.60
N LYS A 396 -9.38 -1.41 7.49
CA LYS A 396 -9.43 -2.83 7.86
C LYS A 396 -9.81 -3.01 9.33
N SER A 397 -9.21 -2.22 10.24
CA SER A 397 -9.52 -2.24 11.66
C SER A 397 -11.01 -1.93 11.93
N GLY A 398 -11.55 -0.90 11.29
CA GLY A 398 -12.97 -0.52 11.40
C GLY A 398 -13.90 -1.61 10.87
N GLN A 399 -13.57 -2.22 9.74
CA GLN A 399 -14.34 -3.35 9.17
C GLN A 399 -14.32 -4.56 10.11
N MET A 400 -13.17 -4.95 10.62
CA MET A 400 -13.03 -6.07 11.56
C MET A 400 -13.85 -5.81 12.83
N HIS A 401 -13.83 -4.58 13.34
CA HIS A 401 -14.63 -4.22 14.49
C HIS A 401 -16.15 -4.33 14.20
N LYS A 402 -16.61 -3.83 13.05
CA LYS A 402 -18.01 -3.95 12.61
C LYS A 402 -18.45 -5.39 12.44
N VAL A 403 -17.63 -6.25 11.81
CA VAL A 403 -17.94 -7.68 11.64
C VAL A 403 -18.16 -8.35 13.00
N ARG A 404 -17.37 -8.01 14.03
CA ARG A 404 -17.58 -8.52 15.40
C ARG A 404 -18.86 -8.02 16.01
N LEU A 405 -19.15 -6.72 15.90
CA LEU A 405 -20.39 -6.13 16.43
C LEU A 405 -21.65 -6.74 15.80
N THR A 406 -21.59 -7.09 14.52
CA THR A 406 -22.70 -7.70 13.77
C THR A 406 -22.71 -9.23 13.85
N LYS A 407 -21.90 -9.84 14.73
CA LYS A 407 -21.78 -11.30 14.87
C LYS A 407 -21.51 -12.02 13.55
N ASN A 408 -20.55 -11.50 12.79
CA ASN A 408 -20.09 -12.01 11.49
C ASN A 408 -21.06 -11.79 10.32
N ASP A 409 -21.87 -10.75 10.34
CA ASP A 409 -22.61 -10.33 9.15
C ASP A 409 -21.71 -9.64 8.15
N TYR A 410 -21.04 -10.45 7.32
CA TYR A 410 -20.11 -9.96 6.29
C TYR A 410 -20.82 -9.20 5.18
N GLN A 411 -22.10 -9.53 4.90
CA GLN A 411 -22.87 -8.88 3.85
C GLN A 411 -23.13 -7.42 4.20
N LEU A 412 -23.68 -7.15 5.38
CA LEU A 412 -23.96 -5.80 5.88
C LEU A 412 -22.70 -4.94 5.95
N VAL A 413 -21.60 -5.50 6.48
CA VAL A 413 -20.35 -4.76 6.63
C VAL A 413 -19.70 -4.49 5.28
N ALA A 414 -19.72 -5.42 4.34
CA ALA A 414 -19.18 -5.27 3.00
C ALA A 414 -19.92 -4.18 2.22
N GLU A 415 -21.26 -4.19 2.26
CA GLU A 415 -22.10 -3.16 1.67
C GLU A 415 -21.80 -1.78 2.25
N SER A 416 -21.74 -1.66 3.58
CA SER A 416 -21.36 -0.39 4.23
C SER A 416 -19.95 0.07 3.85
N ALA A 417 -19.05 -0.84 3.52
CA ALA A 417 -17.65 -0.52 3.15
C ALA A 417 -17.46 -0.31 1.63
N GLY A 418 -18.47 -0.54 0.80
CA GLY A 418 -18.38 -0.48 -0.67
C GLY A 418 -17.34 -1.47 -1.23
N GLN A 419 -17.51 -2.74 -0.90
CA GLN A 419 -16.72 -3.87 -1.42
C GLN A 419 -17.55 -5.16 -1.39
N SER A 420 -17.11 -6.21 -2.09
CA SER A 420 -17.80 -7.47 -2.03
C SER A 420 -17.56 -8.24 -0.72
N PRO A 421 -18.51 -9.08 -0.28
CA PRO A 421 -18.35 -9.92 0.91
C PRO A 421 -17.11 -10.84 0.83
N GLU A 422 -16.79 -11.37 -0.36
CA GLU A 422 -15.63 -12.25 -0.57
C GLU A 422 -14.31 -11.51 -0.28
N VAL A 423 -14.20 -10.26 -0.74
CA VAL A 423 -13.04 -9.41 -0.46
C VAL A 423 -12.92 -9.11 1.03
N LEU A 424 -14.07 -8.86 1.70
CA LEU A 424 -14.08 -8.65 3.14
C LEU A 424 -13.65 -9.92 3.89
N MET A 425 -14.24 -11.08 3.57
CA MET A 425 -13.90 -12.36 4.17
C MET A 425 -12.43 -12.72 3.99
N HIS A 426 -11.88 -12.53 2.78
CA HIS A 426 -10.46 -12.77 2.52
C HIS A 426 -9.55 -11.90 3.39
N ASN A 427 -9.93 -10.64 3.60
CA ASN A 427 -9.18 -9.72 4.46
C ASN A 427 -9.37 -9.98 5.95
N TYR A 428 -10.49 -10.62 6.35
CA TYR A 428 -10.85 -10.89 7.74
C TYR A 428 -10.20 -12.16 8.31
N ASN A 429 -9.71 -13.08 7.47
CA ASN A 429 -9.15 -14.39 7.84
C ASN A 429 -7.93 -14.35 8.77
N GLU A 430 -7.65 -13.22 9.43
CA GLU A 430 -6.69 -13.07 10.50
C GLU A 430 -7.39 -12.74 11.80
N ALA A 431 -7.53 -13.74 12.68
CA ALA A 431 -7.91 -13.47 14.05
C ALA A 431 -6.81 -12.63 14.73
N LEU A 432 -7.20 -11.57 15.42
CA LEU A 432 -6.26 -10.82 16.27
C LEU A 432 -5.74 -11.74 17.40
N ASP A 433 -4.53 -11.47 17.88
CA ASP A 433 -3.98 -12.27 18.98
C ASP A 433 -4.84 -12.22 20.25
N SER A 434 -5.54 -11.10 20.49
CA SER A 434 -6.54 -10.99 21.56
C SER A 434 -7.69 -11.98 21.37
N GLU A 435 -8.14 -12.23 20.14
CA GLU A 435 -9.21 -13.21 19.85
C GLU A 435 -8.74 -14.65 20.02
N LYS A 436 -7.51 -14.95 19.59
CA LYS A 436 -6.91 -16.27 19.78
C LYS A 436 -6.78 -16.58 21.27
N ARG A 437 -6.37 -15.59 22.07
CA ARG A 437 -6.33 -15.72 23.55
C ARG A 437 -7.72 -15.90 24.15
N ALA A 438 -8.72 -15.14 23.67
CA ALA A 438 -10.11 -15.29 24.12
C ALA A 438 -10.66 -16.68 23.76
N LEU A 439 -10.39 -17.17 22.53
CA LEU A 439 -10.77 -18.53 22.12
C LEU A 439 -10.10 -19.60 23.01
N SER A 440 -8.81 -19.43 23.31
CA SER A 440 -8.10 -20.35 24.21
C SER A 440 -8.77 -20.41 25.59
N ARG A 441 -9.16 -19.24 26.13
CA ARG A 441 -9.89 -19.18 27.43
C ARG A 441 -11.27 -19.83 27.36
N LEU A 442 -11.99 -19.64 26.25
CA LEU A 442 -13.30 -20.32 26.05
C LEU A 442 -13.14 -21.84 25.98
N VAL A 443 -12.12 -22.32 25.27
CA VAL A 443 -11.78 -23.76 25.21
C VAL A 443 -11.38 -24.26 26.58
N GLU A 444 -10.55 -23.53 27.34
CA GLU A 444 -10.14 -23.87 28.69
C GLU A 444 -11.36 -24.02 29.62
N GLY A 445 -12.25 -23.03 29.68
CA GLY A 445 -13.46 -23.08 30.47
C GLY A 445 -14.47 -24.16 30.05
N SER A 446 -14.48 -24.54 28.74
CA SER A 446 -15.34 -25.60 28.25
C SER A 446 -14.78 -27.00 28.48
N PHE A 447 -13.48 -27.18 28.37
CA PHE A 447 -12.81 -28.46 28.39
C PHE A 447 -12.31 -28.84 29.80
N TYR A 448 -11.99 -27.83 30.64
CA TYR A 448 -11.49 -28.00 32.03
C TYR A 448 -12.40 -27.22 32.98
N PRO A 449 -13.64 -27.66 33.22
CA PRO A 449 -14.62 -26.92 34.04
C PRO A 449 -14.19 -26.77 35.50
N ASP A 450 -13.25 -27.59 35.98
CA ASP A 450 -12.76 -27.62 37.37
C ASP A 450 -11.52 -26.71 37.59
N LEU A 451 -11.00 -26.08 36.54
CA LEU A 451 -9.90 -25.12 36.69
C LEU A 451 -10.47 -23.75 37.09
N GLU A 452 -10.03 -23.23 38.25
CA GLU A 452 -10.34 -21.82 38.58
C GLU A 452 -9.81 -20.89 37.48
N PRO A 453 -10.63 -19.91 37.01
CA PRO A 453 -10.19 -19.00 35.95
C PRO A 453 -8.91 -18.29 36.39
N SER A 454 -7.84 -18.42 35.59
CA SER A 454 -6.56 -17.76 35.85
C SER A 454 -6.77 -16.25 35.88
N THR A 455 -6.64 -15.63 37.06
CA THR A 455 -6.68 -14.20 37.26
C THR A 455 -5.40 -13.55 36.73
N SER A 456 -5.28 -13.42 35.40
CA SER A 456 -4.29 -12.52 34.82
C SER A 456 -4.84 -11.09 34.86
N SER A 457 -4.04 -10.16 35.31
CA SER A 457 -4.33 -8.75 35.61
C SER A 457 -4.88 -7.88 34.47
N ASP A 458 -5.08 -8.45 33.29
CA ASP A 458 -5.57 -7.72 32.10
C ASP A 458 -7.11 -7.71 31.95
N GLY A 459 -7.86 -8.31 32.86
CA GLY A 459 -9.33 -8.48 32.79
C GLY A 459 -10.16 -7.52 33.62
N ALA A 460 -9.59 -6.46 34.17
CA ALA A 460 -10.28 -5.58 35.13
C ALA A 460 -11.35 -4.63 34.54
N ASN A 461 -11.53 -4.59 33.23
CA ASN A 461 -12.43 -3.65 32.57
C ASN A 461 -13.65 -4.27 31.86
N ASP A 462 -13.97 -5.51 32.12
CA ASP A 462 -15.18 -6.11 31.56
C ASP A 462 -16.37 -5.89 32.49
N VAL A 463 -17.23 -4.93 32.11
CA VAL A 463 -18.46 -4.58 32.84
C VAL A 463 -19.35 -5.80 33.07
N SER A 464 -19.36 -6.78 32.14
CA SER A 464 -20.12 -8.00 32.28
C SER A 464 -19.60 -8.90 33.40
N SER A 465 -18.29 -9.04 33.56
CA SER A 465 -17.67 -9.80 34.65
C SER A 465 -17.86 -9.14 36.01
N LEU A 466 -17.86 -7.79 36.03
CA LEU A 466 -18.19 -6.99 37.23
C LEU A 466 -19.65 -7.18 37.65
N LEU A 467 -20.59 -7.15 36.69
CA LEU A 467 -21.99 -7.40 36.95
C LEU A 467 -22.27 -8.82 37.47
N GLU A 468 -21.61 -9.81 36.92
CA GLU A 468 -21.73 -11.20 37.39
C GLU A 468 -21.16 -11.38 38.83
N ARG A 469 -20.06 -10.74 39.12
CA ARG A 469 -19.47 -10.74 40.51
C ARG A 469 -20.38 -10.02 41.50
N ILE A 470 -21.00 -8.92 41.11
CA ILE A 470 -21.97 -8.18 41.93
C ILE A 470 -23.23 -9.04 42.16
N GLN A 471 -23.71 -9.76 41.14
CA GLN A 471 -24.87 -10.66 41.27
C GLN A 471 -24.59 -11.86 42.19
N LYS A 472 -23.37 -12.40 42.14
CA LYS A 472 -22.98 -13.60 42.96
C LYS A 472 -22.52 -13.28 44.39
N ASN A 473 -22.25 -11.99 44.72
CA ASN A 473 -21.77 -11.59 46.04
C ASN A 473 -22.72 -10.55 46.69
N PRO A 474 -23.57 -10.98 47.67
CA PRO A 474 -24.53 -10.10 48.35
C PRO A 474 -23.88 -8.94 49.10
N ASP A 475 -22.69 -9.11 49.64
CA ASP A 475 -21.97 -8.10 50.43
C ASP A 475 -21.40 -7.00 49.51
N LEU A 476 -20.89 -7.36 48.32
CA LEU A 476 -20.44 -6.42 47.34
C LEU A 476 -21.60 -5.56 46.78
N ARG A 477 -22.76 -6.19 46.63
CA ARG A 477 -24.00 -5.50 46.20
C ARG A 477 -24.44 -4.50 47.25
N ARG A 478 -24.34 -4.82 48.54
CA ARG A 478 -24.70 -3.93 49.65
C ARG A 478 -23.78 -2.72 49.76
N GLN A 479 -22.46 -2.95 49.65
CA GLN A 479 -21.46 -1.89 49.61
C GLN A 479 -21.66 -0.91 48.45
N LEU A 480 -22.01 -1.42 47.24
CA LEU A 480 -22.25 -0.60 46.07
C LEU A 480 -23.51 0.26 46.22
N VAL A 481 -24.58 -0.30 46.78
CA VAL A 481 -25.81 0.45 47.07
C VAL A 481 -25.55 1.52 48.13
N GLU A 482 -24.80 1.22 49.18
CA GLU A 482 -24.43 2.20 50.22
C GLU A 482 -23.56 3.32 49.65
N SER A 483 -22.59 3.00 48.75
CA SER A 483 -21.75 4.02 48.11
C SER A 483 -22.54 4.93 47.15
N LEU A 484 -23.50 4.37 46.42
CA LEU A 484 -24.38 5.15 45.52
C LEU A 484 -25.35 6.03 46.30
N LEU A 485 -25.85 5.56 47.46
CA LEU A 485 -26.71 6.36 48.33
C LEU A 485 -25.94 7.50 49.04
N LEU A 486 -24.68 7.27 49.43
CA LEU A 486 -23.81 8.31 50.01
C LEU A 486 -23.33 9.32 48.98
N GLY A 487 -23.16 8.93 47.68
CA GLY A 487 -22.80 9.82 46.58
C GLY A 487 -23.98 10.73 46.11
N ALA A 488 -25.23 10.32 46.38
CA ALA A 488 -26.43 11.11 46.01
C ALA A 488 -26.84 12.18 47.07
N VAL A 489 -26.18 12.21 48.22
CA VAL A 489 -26.46 13.19 49.31
C VAL A 489 -25.44 14.35 49.33
N GLY A 490 -24.44 14.29 48.39
CA GLY A 490 -23.36 15.30 48.32
C GLY A 490 -23.30 16.09 47.02
N ALA A 491 -24.38 16.18 46.20
CA ALA A 491 -24.46 16.99 45.00
C ALA A 491 -25.57 18.03 45.10
#